data_b127f251f5e61777b1e3038ad3db0562
#
_entry.id   b127f251f5e61777b1e3038ad3db0562
#
_cell.length_a   1.000
_cell.length_b   1.000
_cell.length_c   1.000
_cell.angle_alpha   90.00
_cell.angle_beta   90.00
_cell.angle_gamma   90.00
#
_symmetry.space_group_name_H-M   'P 1'
#
loop_
_entity.id
_entity.type
_entity.pdbx_description
1 polymer ?
#
loop_
_entity_poly.entity_id
_entity_poly.type
_entity_poly.pdbx_seq_one_letter_code
_entity_poly.pdbx_strand_id
1 'polypeptide(L)'
;MQTKFTEQQLKDSDNFATEKVFKKCVHCGMCNATCPTHQLLGDELDGPRGRIYLIKDMLENNRKPTEKVVKHIDRCLSCYSCMTTCPAGVNYMHIIDHGKKYIEKNYERSFFDKLIRYFLSITLPNVKVFRLSSFFVKLVIPFKFLMPTKIKDMIELMPTTFPKKTLPVKEIYKVSDKKRIARVALLTGCVQKEISPQINEATIRLLNRHGVEIVVPKKIRCCGSLNHHLGKEEDAREDFKNNINIWYEEHKKGNLDAILSNTSGCGTTMKDYGFIFRDDKELSKKAKAVSYTHLTLPTKA
;
A
#
# COMPACT_ATOMS: atom_id res chain seq x y z
N MET A 1 -11.25 22.99 5.93
CA MET A 1 -10.50 24.23 5.65
C MET A 1 -10.96 24.82 4.33
N GLN A 2 -10.78 26.15 4.14
CA GLN A 2 -11.06 26.78 2.85
C GLN A 2 -10.04 26.37 1.80
N THR A 3 -10.48 26.24 0.56
CA THR A 3 -9.68 25.88 -0.61
C THR A 3 -9.72 26.97 -1.65
N LYS A 4 -8.67 27.07 -2.47
CA LYS A 4 -8.51 28.11 -3.51
C LYS A 4 -8.24 27.49 -4.89
N PHE A 5 -8.71 26.28 -5.14
CA PHE A 5 -8.60 25.67 -6.46
C PHE A 5 -9.43 26.45 -7.49
N THR A 6 -8.86 26.67 -8.66
CA THR A 6 -9.57 27.23 -9.80
C THR A 6 -10.51 26.19 -10.43
N GLU A 7 -11.54 26.64 -11.14
CA GLU A 7 -12.43 25.74 -11.88
C GLU A 7 -11.68 24.86 -12.88
N GLN A 8 -10.60 25.39 -13.49
CA GLN A 8 -9.77 24.61 -14.40
C GLN A 8 -9.02 23.50 -13.68
N GLN A 9 -8.47 23.76 -12.50
CA GLN A 9 -7.82 22.72 -11.68
C GLN A 9 -8.81 21.63 -11.24
N LEU A 10 -10.05 21.99 -10.95
CA LEU A 10 -11.09 21.05 -10.53
C LEU A 10 -11.65 20.18 -11.67
N LYS A 11 -11.30 20.43 -12.93
CA LYS A 11 -11.56 19.49 -14.03
C LYS A 11 -10.73 18.22 -13.92
N ASP A 12 -9.58 18.27 -13.26
CA ASP A 12 -8.81 17.09 -12.89
C ASP A 12 -9.51 16.34 -11.74
N SER A 13 -9.75 15.07 -11.94
CA SER A 13 -10.52 14.25 -10.99
C SER A 13 -9.81 14.02 -9.66
N ASP A 14 -8.46 14.01 -9.66
CA ASP A 14 -7.67 13.86 -8.44
C ASP A 14 -7.71 15.15 -7.63
N ASN A 15 -7.58 16.31 -8.28
CA ASN A 15 -7.76 17.61 -7.61
C ASN A 15 -9.15 17.75 -7.02
N PHE A 16 -10.20 17.40 -7.78
CA PHE A 16 -11.57 17.46 -7.32
C PHE A 16 -11.83 16.56 -6.10
N ALA A 17 -11.34 15.33 -6.15
CA ALA A 17 -11.47 14.40 -5.04
C ALA A 17 -10.70 14.89 -3.80
N THR A 18 -9.48 15.39 -3.98
CA THR A 18 -8.63 15.87 -2.89
C THR A 18 -9.18 17.16 -2.26
N GLU A 19 -9.73 18.07 -3.06
CA GLU A 19 -10.40 19.28 -2.58
C GLU A 19 -11.56 18.95 -1.64
N LYS A 20 -12.40 17.98 -2.00
CA LYS A 20 -13.48 17.50 -1.12
C LYS A 20 -12.97 17.00 0.23
N VAL A 21 -11.80 16.36 0.24
CA VAL A 21 -11.20 15.88 1.48
C VAL A 21 -10.59 17.03 2.28
N PHE A 22 -9.95 18.02 1.64
CA PHE A 22 -9.47 19.23 2.32
C PHE A 22 -10.59 20.00 3.00
N LYS A 23 -11.75 20.14 2.34
CA LYS A 23 -12.92 20.83 2.92
C LYS A 23 -13.43 20.21 4.22
N LYS A 24 -13.25 18.90 4.41
CA LYS A 24 -13.59 18.21 5.66
C LYS A 24 -12.63 18.53 6.81
N CYS A 25 -11.37 18.89 6.50
CA CYS A 25 -10.35 19.13 7.50
C CYS A 25 -10.58 20.47 8.23
N VAL A 26 -10.76 20.43 9.54
CA VAL A 26 -10.86 21.63 10.40
C VAL A 26 -9.52 22.05 10.98
N HIS A 27 -8.44 21.37 10.61
CA HIS A 27 -7.05 21.68 10.99
C HIS A 27 -6.75 21.67 12.50
N CYS A 28 -7.50 20.89 13.28
CA CYS A 28 -7.41 20.86 14.74
C CYS A 28 -6.11 20.23 15.30
N GLY A 29 -5.44 19.37 14.51
CA GLY A 29 -4.18 18.74 14.92
C GLY A 29 -4.32 17.44 15.71
N MET A 30 -5.53 16.93 16.01
CA MET A 30 -5.71 15.66 16.75
C MET A 30 -5.00 14.47 16.08
N CYS A 31 -4.87 14.49 14.76
CA CYS A 31 -4.17 13.48 13.99
C CYS A 31 -2.65 13.41 14.27
N ASN A 32 -2.04 14.45 14.82
CA ASN A 32 -0.62 14.47 15.15
C ASN A 32 -0.30 13.55 16.35
N ALA A 33 -1.26 13.37 17.26
CA ALA A 33 -1.07 12.55 18.45
C ALA A 33 -0.80 11.06 18.15
N THR A 34 -1.29 10.55 17.03
CA THR A 34 -1.08 9.14 16.62
C THR A 34 -0.08 9.00 15.47
N CYS A 35 0.55 10.09 15.03
CA CYS A 35 1.51 10.03 13.95
C CYS A 35 2.91 9.67 14.46
N PRO A 36 3.48 8.50 14.07
CA PRO A 36 4.78 8.08 14.57
C PRO A 36 5.91 9.03 14.15
N THR A 37 5.87 9.59 12.96
CA THR A 37 6.91 10.52 12.51
C THR A 37 6.84 11.86 13.25
N HIS A 38 5.66 12.35 13.57
CA HIS A 38 5.51 13.54 14.41
C HIS A 38 5.99 13.29 15.84
N GLN A 39 5.64 12.14 16.44
CA GLN A 39 6.05 11.78 17.79
C GLN A 39 7.57 11.65 17.94
N LEU A 40 8.24 11.08 16.93
CA LEU A 40 9.68 10.84 16.95
C LEU A 40 10.51 12.08 16.60
N LEU A 41 10.03 12.91 15.68
CA LEU A 41 10.81 14.02 15.11
C LEU A 41 10.44 15.39 15.70
N GLY A 42 9.28 15.53 16.34
CA GLY A 42 8.83 16.77 16.95
C GLY A 42 8.50 17.92 15.99
N ASP A 43 8.59 17.69 14.67
CA ASP A 43 8.32 18.70 13.64
C ASP A 43 6.87 18.63 13.17
N GLU A 44 6.18 19.77 13.19
CA GLU A 44 4.80 19.88 12.71
C GLU A 44 4.65 19.43 11.24
N LEU A 45 5.64 19.70 10.39
CA LEU A 45 5.62 19.30 8.98
C LEU A 45 5.80 17.78 8.79
N ASP A 46 6.30 17.08 9.80
CA ASP A 46 6.37 15.61 9.84
C ASP A 46 5.09 14.97 10.40
N GLY A 47 4.07 15.80 10.76
CA GLY A 47 2.73 15.40 11.15
C GLY A 47 1.72 15.43 10.00
N PRO A 48 0.55 14.76 10.15
CA PRO A 48 -0.48 14.76 9.11
C PRO A 48 -1.03 16.16 8.85
N ARG A 49 -1.22 16.98 9.88
CA ARG A 49 -1.71 18.36 9.77
C ARG A 49 -0.79 19.23 8.92
N GLY A 50 0.51 19.21 9.21
CA GLY A 50 1.51 19.95 8.45
C GLY A 50 1.59 19.46 7.00
N ARG A 51 1.58 18.13 6.78
CA ARG A 51 1.58 17.55 5.43
C ARG A 51 0.35 17.93 4.61
N ILE A 52 -0.83 17.95 5.23
CA ILE A 52 -2.07 18.43 4.56
C ILE A 52 -1.87 19.86 4.07
N TYR A 53 -1.27 20.72 4.91
CA TYR A 53 -1.02 22.10 4.55
C TYR A 53 -0.01 22.24 3.39
N LEU A 54 1.10 21.50 3.46
CA LEU A 54 2.10 21.48 2.40
C LEU A 54 1.53 21.02 1.05
N ILE A 55 0.74 19.92 1.06
CA ILE A 55 0.14 19.38 -0.15
C ILE A 55 -0.89 20.35 -0.71
N LYS A 56 -1.72 20.93 0.17
CA LYS A 56 -2.71 21.93 -0.24
C LYS A 56 -2.06 23.13 -0.92
N ASP A 57 -1.03 23.73 -0.30
CA ASP A 57 -0.31 24.87 -0.88
C ASP A 57 0.33 24.53 -2.23
N MET A 58 0.93 23.34 -2.32
CA MET A 58 1.57 22.86 -3.54
C MET A 58 0.57 22.69 -4.70
N LEU A 59 -0.60 22.08 -4.44
CA LEU A 59 -1.61 21.79 -5.46
C LEU A 59 -2.37 23.07 -5.89
N GLU A 60 -2.82 23.88 -4.94
CA GLU A 60 -3.59 25.11 -5.23
C GLU A 60 -2.78 26.12 -6.05
N ASN A 61 -1.49 26.23 -5.77
CA ASN A 61 -0.61 27.20 -6.42
C ASN A 61 0.22 26.62 -7.57
N ASN A 62 0.00 25.34 -7.94
CA ASN A 62 0.81 24.63 -8.96
C ASN A 62 2.32 24.78 -8.72
N ARG A 63 2.76 24.78 -7.46
CA ARG A 63 4.17 24.99 -7.11
C ARG A 63 5.00 23.76 -7.40
N LYS A 64 6.19 23.95 -7.97
CA LYS A 64 7.20 22.89 -8.00
C LYS A 64 7.56 22.49 -6.57
N PRO A 65 7.57 21.18 -6.26
CA PRO A 65 7.97 20.71 -4.94
C PRO A 65 9.40 21.11 -4.62
N THR A 66 9.61 21.69 -3.44
CA THR A 66 10.95 21.97 -2.95
C THR A 66 11.51 20.77 -2.21
N GLU A 67 12.84 20.69 -2.05
CA GLU A 67 13.48 19.62 -1.27
C GLU A 67 12.90 19.50 0.14
N LYS A 68 12.60 20.63 0.79
CA LYS A 68 11.97 20.67 2.11
C LYS A 68 10.59 20.01 2.10
N VAL A 69 9.73 20.33 1.14
CA VAL A 69 8.40 19.73 1.00
C VAL A 69 8.52 18.22 0.75
N VAL A 70 9.38 17.83 -0.19
CA VAL A 70 9.61 16.41 -0.53
C VAL A 70 10.08 15.62 0.68
N LYS A 71 11.03 16.16 1.45
CA LYS A 71 11.54 15.55 2.69
C LYS A 71 10.41 15.18 3.66
N HIS A 72 9.51 16.11 3.94
CA HIS A 72 8.41 15.87 4.90
C HIS A 72 7.34 14.95 4.36
N ILE A 73 7.02 15.02 3.06
CA ILE A 73 6.03 14.13 2.43
C ILE A 73 6.59 12.70 2.32
N ASP A 74 7.85 12.52 1.93
CA ASP A 74 8.49 11.19 1.80
C ASP A 74 8.67 10.49 3.15
N ARG A 75 8.78 11.22 4.26
CA ARG A 75 8.82 10.66 5.63
C ARG A 75 7.49 10.07 6.09
N CYS A 76 6.39 10.32 5.37
CA CYS A 76 5.12 9.69 5.72
C CYS A 76 5.18 8.18 5.47
N LEU A 77 4.96 7.40 6.53
CA LEU A 77 4.98 5.93 6.51
C LEU A 77 3.73 5.32 5.85
N SER A 78 2.75 6.12 5.45
CA SER A 78 1.46 5.64 4.93
C SER A 78 0.78 4.59 5.84
N CYS A 79 0.95 4.73 7.17
CA CYS A 79 0.36 3.83 8.17
C CYS A 79 -1.12 4.15 8.48
N TYR A 80 -1.57 5.35 8.12
CA TYR A 80 -2.95 5.85 8.25
C TYR A 80 -3.54 5.87 9.67
N SER A 81 -2.76 5.71 10.72
CA SER A 81 -3.22 5.83 12.12
C SER A 81 -3.91 7.17 12.40
N CYS A 82 -3.50 8.22 11.69
CA CYS A 82 -4.13 9.54 11.77
C CYS A 82 -5.58 9.58 11.25
N MET A 83 -6.01 8.63 10.41
CA MET A 83 -7.38 8.59 9.90
C MET A 83 -8.36 8.11 10.97
N THR A 84 -7.98 7.12 11.78
CA THR A 84 -8.82 6.60 12.86
C THR A 84 -9.01 7.59 14.00
N THR A 85 -8.05 8.51 14.17
CA THR A 85 -8.09 9.56 15.21
C THR A 85 -8.84 10.82 14.76
N CYS A 86 -9.10 10.96 13.46
CA CYS A 86 -9.71 12.17 12.93
C CYS A 86 -11.22 12.22 13.17
N PRO A 87 -11.76 13.13 14.04
CA PRO A 87 -13.20 13.21 14.31
C PRO A 87 -13.99 13.73 13.10
N ALA A 88 -13.34 14.48 12.19
CA ALA A 88 -13.96 15.00 10.97
C ALA A 88 -13.96 13.99 9.81
N GLY A 89 -13.44 12.77 10.01
CA GLY A 89 -13.44 11.72 8.99
C GLY A 89 -12.64 12.09 7.74
N VAL A 90 -11.51 12.80 7.89
CA VAL A 90 -10.62 13.16 6.78
C VAL A 90 -9.95 11.93 6.22
N ASN A 91 -10.18 11.60 4.96
CA ASN A 91 -9.46 10.54 4.27
C ASN A 91 -8.05 11.03 3.88
N TYR A 92 -7.13 10.96 4.85
CA TYR A 92 -5.76 11.41 4.67
C TYR A 92 -5.01 10.60 3.59
N MET A 93 -5.38 9.34 3.39
CA MET A 93 -4.76 8.48 2.37
C MET A 93 -4.83 9.12 0.99
N HIS A 94 -5.99 9.59 0.57
CA HIS A 94 -6.16 10.23 -0.73
C HIS A 94 -5.34 11.52 -0.89
N ILE A 95 -5.16 12.28 0.21
CA ILE A 95 -4.34 13.50 0.19
C ILE A 95 -2.86 13.16 -0.01
N ILE A 96 -2.35 12.22 0.80
CA ILE A 96 -0.92 11.89 0.78
C ILE A 96 -0.50 11.18 -0.52
N ASP A 97 -1.34 10.29 -1.05
CA ASP A 97 -1.07 9.57 -2.27
C ASP A 97 -1.10 10.52 -3.49
N HIS A 98 -2.07 11.45 -3.53
CA HIS A 98 -2.07 12.52 -4.54
C HIS A 98 -0.82 13.42 -4.42
N GLY A 99 -0.44 13.83 -3.22
CA GLY A 99 0.76 14.61 -2.98
C GLY A 99 2.04 13.89 -3.44
N LYS A 100 2.18 12.60 -3.16
CA LYS A 100 3.32 11.78 -3.63
C LYS A 100 3.34 11.63 -5.14
N LYS A 101 2.18 11.41 -5.77
CA LYS A 101 2.02 11.38 -7.24
C LYS A 101 2.44 12.70 -7.88
N TYR A 102 2.00 13.82 -7.31
CA TYR A 102 2.38 15.15 -7.80
C TYR A 102 3.89 15.39 -7.69
N ILE A 103 4.51 15.01 -6.57
CA ILE A 103 5.95 15.13 -6.36
C ILE A 103 6.72 14.27 -7.37
N GLU A 104 6.31 13.01 -7.60
CA GLU A 104 7.01 12.12 -8.54
C GLU A 104 7.01 12.68 -9.96
N LYS A 105 5.95 13.39 -10.35
CA LYS A 105 5.84 14.03 -11.67
C LYS A 105 6.62 15.36 -11.80
N ASN A 106 6.74 16.12 -10.71
CA ASN A 106 7.19 17.52 -10.79
C ASN A 106 8.50 17.80 -10.04
N TYR A 107 9.11 16.80 -9.39
CA TYR A 107 10.36 16.95 -8.65
C TYR A 107 11.48 16.11 -9.22
N GLU A 108 12.61 16.74 -9.49
CA GLU A 108 13.81 16.05 -9.95
C GLU A 108 14.61 15.52 -8.76
N ARG A 109 14.50 14.22 -8.50
CA ARG A 109 15.25 13.53 -7.45
C ARG A 109 16.71 13.37 -7.84
N SER A 110 17.59 13.28 -6.83
CA SER A 110 19.00 12.95 -7.06
C SER A 110 19.14 11.57 -7.75
N PHE A 111 20.26 11.37 -8.43
CA PHE A 111 20.54 10.08 -9.11
C PHE A 111 20.46 8.89 -8.15
N PHE A 112 21.03 9.00 -6.96
CA PHE A 112 21.01 7.93 -5.97
C PHE A 112 19.59 7.63 -5.44
N ASP A 113 18.78 8.66 -5.19
CA ASP A 113 17.38 8.45 -4.78
C ASP A 113 16.57 7.78 -5.90
N LYS A 114 16.75 8.19 -7.15
CA LYS A 114 16.12 7.55 -8.31
C LYS A 114 16.51 6.07 -8.39
N LEU A 115 17.80 5.76 -8.23
CA LEU A 115 18.34 4.40 -8.29
C LEU A 115 17.77 3.52 -7.16
N ILE A 116 17.77 4.00 -5.92
CA ILE A 116 17.21 3.26 -4.77
C ILE A 116 15.72 3.01 -4.97
N ARG A 117 14.94 4.02 -5.35
CA ARG A 117 13.50 3.90 -5.59
C ARG A 117 13.19 2.94 -6.74
N TYR A 118 13.97 2.98 -7.81
CA TYR A 118 13.87 2.05 -8.94
C TYR A 118 14.17 0.61 -8.49
N PHE A 119 15.25 0.41 -7.76
CA PHE A 119 15.61 -0.89 -7.22
C PHE A 119 14.52 -1.47 -6.30
N LEU A 120 14.00 -0.67 -5.38
CA LEU A 120 12.90 -1.08 -4.49
C LEU A 120 11.62 -1.42 -5.27
N SER A 121 11.26 -0.62 -6.27
CA SER A 121 10.03 -0.81 -7.06
C SER A 121 10.03 -2.11 -7.88
N ILE A 122 11.20 -2.64 -8.23
CA ILE A 122 11.34 -3.90 -8.96
C ILE A 122 11.54 -5.08 -8.00
N THR A 123 12.36 -4.89 -6.97
CA THR A 123 12.81 -6.00 -6.12
C THR A 123 11.68 -6.49 -5.22
N LEU A 124 11.02 -5.60 -4.50
CA LEU A 124 10.03 -6.01 -3.49
C LEU A 124 8.75 -6.62 -4.09
N PRO A 125 8.19 -6.14 -5.21
CA PRO A 125 7.04 -6.79 -5.83
C PRO A 125 7.36 -8.14 -6.46
N ASN A 126 8.60 -8.34 -6.91
CA ASN A 126 9.02 -9.54 -7.62
C ASN A 126 9.78 -10.52 -6.71
N VAL A 127 9.11 -11.61 -6.35
CA VAL A 127 9.65 -12.63 -5.43
C VAL A 127 10.97 -13.23 -5.90
N LYS A 128 11.15 -13.45 -7.21
CA LYS A 128 12.40 -14.04 -7.74
C LYS A 128 13.56 -13.07 -7.58
N VAL A 129 13.33 -11.80 -7.93
CA VAL A 129 14.31 -10.73 -7.78
C VAL A 129 14.63 -10.48 -6.30
N PHE A 130 13.59 -10.51 -5.43
CA PHE A 130 13.77 -10.37 -3.99
C PHE A 130 14.66 -11.47 -3.39
N ARG A 131 14.45 -12.73 -3.77
CA ARG A 131 15.32 -13.85 -3.33
C ARG A 131 16.76 -13.70 -3.82
N LEU A 132 16.91 -13.33 -5.09
CA LEU A 132 18.22 -13.12 -5.67
C LEU A 132 18.96 -11.96 -4.99
N SER A 133 18.31 -10.84 -4.79
CA SER A 133 18.90 -9.70 -4.07
C SER A 133 19.28 -10.05 -2.63
N SER A 134 18.45 -10.81 -1.92
CA SER A 134 18.76 -11.29 -0.57
C SER A 134 19.99 -12.20 -0.53
N PHE A 135 20.23 -12.98 -1.58
CA PHE A 135 21.46 -13.77 -1.69
C PHE A 135 22.68 -12.86 -1.82
N PHE A 136 22.65 -11.86 -2.70
CA PHE A 136 23.74 -10.91 -2.86
C PHE A 136 23.97 -10.07 -1.60
N VAL A 137 22.93 -9.68 -0.90
CA VAL A 137 23.04 -8.94 0.37
C VAL A 137 23.86 -9.72 1.39
N LYS A 138 23.73 -11.06 1.46
CA LYS A 138 24.55 -11.87 2.37
C LYS A 138 26.06 -11.74 2.12
N LEU A 139 26.46 -11.60 0.86
CA LEU A 139 27.86 -11.41 0.49
C LEU A 139 28.38 -10.02 0.89
N VAL A 140 27.47 -9.05 0.99
CA VAL A 140 27.80 -7.66 1.28
C VAL A 140 27.77 -7.34 2.79
N ILE A 141 27.05 -8.13 3.59
CA ILE A 141 26.93 -7.94 5.06
C ILE A 141 28.28 -7.74 5.75
N PRO A 142 29.36 -8.51 5.47
CA PRO A 142 30.66 -8.31 6.11
C PRO A 142 31.26 -6.92 5.87
N PHE A 143 30.91 -6.28 4.76
CA PHE A 143 31.41 -4.98 4.33
C PHE A 143 30.47 -3.82 4.65
N LYS A 144 29.40 -4.04 5.43
CA LYS A 144 28.38 -3.04 5.74
C LYS A 144 28.94 -1.78 6.41
N PHE A 145 30.10 -1.88 7.09
CA PHE A 145 30.75 -0.74 7.76
C PHE A 145 31.29 0.31 6.79
N LEU A 146 31.54 -0.05 5.52
CA LEU A 146 32.00 0.86 4.47
C LEU A 146 30.85 1.59 3.75
N MET A 147 29.60 1.29 4.09
CA MET A 147 28.43 1.77 3.36
C MET A 147 27.79 3.00 4.00
N PRO A 148 27.17 3.88 3.19
CA PRO A 148 26.35 4.97 3.70
C PRO A 148 25.21 4.44 4.60
N THR A 149 24.85 5.21 5.63
CA THR A 149 23.84 4.84 6.64
C THR A 149 22.55 4.30 6.04
N LYS A 150 22.00 4.97 5.03
CA LYS A 150 20.77 4.53 4.35
C LYS A 150 20.86 3.09 3.79
N ILE A 151 21.98 2.75 3.18
CA ILE A 151 22.20 1.39 2.61
C ILE A 151 22.42 0.38 3.72
N LYS A 152 23.16 0.76 4.75
CA LYS A 152 23.39 -0.09 5.93
C LYS A 152 22.05 -0.46 6.60
N ASP A 153 21.18 0.52 6.83
CA ASP A 153 19.86 0.29 7.44
C ASP A 153 18.98 -0.63 6.56
N MET A 154 19.03 -0.45 5.23
CA MET A 154 18.32 -1.35 4.31
C MET A 154 18.86 -2.79 4.35
N ILE A 155 20.18 -2.98 4.46
CA ILE A 155 20.80 -4.30 4.58
C ILE A 155 20.40 -4.97 5.89
N GLU A 156 20.33 -4.22 6.99
CA GLU A 156 19.91 -4.73 8.30
C GLU A 156 18.44 -5.19 8.34
N LEU A 157 17.58 -4.61 7.51
CA LEU A 157 16.19 -5.03 7.36
C LEU A 157 16.01 -6.30 6.47
N MET A 158 17.04 -6.69 5.71
CA MET A 158 16.92 -7.84 4.83
C MET A 158 17.04 -9.16 5.61
N PRO A 159 16.17 -10.15 5.30
CA PRO A 159 16.25 -11.44 5.98
C PRO A 159 17.53 -12.19 5.59
N THR A 160 18.23 -12.70 6.59
CA THR A 160 19.41 -13.54 6.39
C THR A 160 19.05 -15.00 6.10
N THR A 161 17.84 -15.42 6.49
CA THR A 161 17.32 -16.77 6.28
C THR A 161 15.88 -16.72 5.81
N PHE A 162 15.50 -17.68 4.97
CA PHE A 162 14.11 -17.85 4.55
C PHE A 162 13.53 -19.08 5.24
N PRO A 163 12.44 -18.94 6.00
CA PRO A 163 11.77 -20.08 6.63
C PRO A 163 11.26 -21.09 5.59
N LYS A 164 11.33 -22.36 5.94
CA LYS A 164 10.76 -23.42 5.09
C LYS A 164 9.23 -23.33 5.11
N LYS A 165 8.62 -23.51 3.94
CA LYS A 165 7.16 -23.65 3.82
C LYS A 165 6.76 -25.03 4.30
N THR A 166 5.78 -25.12 5.20
CA THR A 166 5.29 -26.36 5.77
C THR A 166 4.04 -26.89 5.06
N LEU A 167 3.23 -25.98 4.49
CA LEU A 167 2.08 -26.36 3.69
C LEU A 167 2.43 -26.44 2.20
N PRO A 168 1.91 -27.47 1.50
CA PRO A 168 2.05 -27.54 0.05
C PRO A 168 1.33 -26.36 -0.61
N VAL A 169 1.95 -25.78 -1.64
CA VAL A 169 1.34 -24.68 -2.40
C VAL A 169 0.23 -25.25 -3.27
N LYS A 170 -1.02 -24.97 -2.91
CA LYS A 170 -2.22 -25.33 -3.66
C LYS A 170 -2.94 -24.08 -4.13
N GLU A 171 -3.70 -24.22 -5.21
CA GLU A 171 -4.61 -23.16 -5.67
C GLU A 171 -5.90 -23.11 -4.84
N ILE A 172 -6.35 -24.28 -4.40
CA ILE A 172 -7.55 -24.42 -3.56
C ILE A 172 -7.21 -25.33 -2.38
N TYR A 173 -7.47 -24.83 -1.18
CA TYR A 173 -7.43 -25.59 0.07
C TYR A 173 -8.86 -25.91 0.48
N LYS A 174 -9.30 -27.12 0.09
CA LYS A 174 -10.66 -27.61 0.39
C LYS A 174 -10.81 -27.94 1.87
N VAL A 175 -12.02 -27.81 2.38
CA VAL A 175 -12.39 -28.31 3.71
C VAL A 175 -12.48 -29.82 3.64
N SER A 176 -11.78 -30.56 4.54
CA SER A 176 -11.71 -32.03 4.50
C SER A 176 -12.88 -32.73 5.18
N ASP A 177 -13.26 -32.29 6.38
CA ASP A 177 -14.14 -33.07 7.26
C ASP A 177 -15.44 -32.35 7.67
N LYS A 178 -15.72 -31.19 7.09
CA LYS A 178 -16.87 -30.36 7.44
C LYS A 178 -17.60 -29.87 6.20
N LYS A 179 -18.88 -29.55 6.36
CA LYS A 179 -19.61 -28.80 5.33
C LYS A 179 -18.96 -27.45 5.12
N ARG A 180 -18.66 -27.11 3.86
CA ARG A 180 -18.16 -25.78 3.50
C ARG A 180 -19.19 -24.71 3.86
N ILE A 181 -18.82 -23.77 4.71
CA ILE A 181 -19.67 -22.65 5.13
C ILE A 181 -19.37 -21.36 4.34
N ALA A 182 -18.13 -21.17 3.88
CA ALA A 182 -17.72 -20.03 3.09
C ALA A 182 -16.55 -20.39 2.16
N ARG A 183 -16.34 -19.56 1.13
CA ARG A 183 -15.20 -19.63 0.21
C ARG A 183 -14.53 -18.26 0.15
N VAL A 184 -13.27 -18.17 0.51
CA VAL A 184 -12.52 -16.93 0.54
C VAL A 184 -11.26 -16.99 -0.31
N ALA A 185 -10.89 -15.88 -0.91
CA ALA A 185 -9.62 -15.75 -1.59
C ALA A 185 -8.57 -15.18 -0.63
N LEU A 186 -7.33 -15.66 -0.68
CA LEU A 186 -6.24 -15.17 0.16
C LEU A 186 -5.16 -14.49 -0.70
N LEU A 187 -4.87 -13.21 -0.40
CA LEU A 187 -3.68 -12.55 -0.89
C LEU A 187 -2.49 -12.94 -0.01
N THR A 188 -1.58 -13.75 -0.56
CA THR A 188 -0.40 -14.25 0.18
C THR A 188 0.72 -13.21 0.35
N GLY A 189 0.60 -12.05 -0.28
CA GLY A 189 1.63 -11.02 -0.30
C GLY A 189 2.83 -11.36 -1.21
N CYS A 190 3.62 -10.36 -1.55
CA CYS A 190 4.84 -10.54 -2.34
C CYS A 190 6.03 -10.93 -1.44
N VAL A 191 6.39 -10.08 -0.50
CA VAL A 191 7.51 -10.28 0.43
C VAL A 191 7.12 -11.24 1.57
N GLN A 192 5.92 -11.08 2.15
CA GLN A 192 5.47 -11.85 3.32
C GLN A 192 5.51 -13.37 3.09
N LYS A 193 5.09 -13.85 1.93
CA LYS A 193 5.11 -15.30 1.61
C LYS A 193 6.52 -15.90 1.58
N GLU A 194 7.55 -15.07 1.55
CA GLU A 194 8.95 -15.49 1.55
C GLU A 194 9.60 -15.35 2.93
N ILE A 195 9.38 -14.21 3.59
CA ILE A 195 10.02 -13.95 4.90
C ILE A 195 9.24 -14.55 6.07
N SER A 196 7.92 -14.73 5.92
CA SER A 196 7.04 -15.22 6.99
C SER A 196 5.89 -16.09 6.44
N PRO A 197 6.18 -17.20 5.72
CA PRO A 197 5.17 -18.07 5.13
C PRO A 197 4.21 -18.65 6.18
N GLN A 198 4.67 -18.84 7.42
CA GLN A 198 3.90 -19.38 8.54
C GLN A 198 2.63 -18.56 8.84
N ILE A 199 2.61 -17.25 8.52
CA ILE A 199 1.42 -16.41 8.72
C ILE A 199 0.30 -16.87 7.76
N ASN A 200 0.61 -17.03 6.48
CA ASN A 200 -0.35 -17.53 5.50
C ASN A 200 -0.80 -18.96 5.83
N GLU A 201 0.14 -19.80 6.21
CA GLU A 201 -0.12 -21.19 6.60
C GLU A 201 -1.03 -21.28 7.82
N ALA A 202 -0.81 -20.47 8.85
CA ALA A 202 -1.67 -20.38 10.01
C ALA A 202 -3.08 -19.91 9.65
N THR A 203 -3.18 -18.90 8.78
CA THR A 203 -4.45 -18.38 8.25
C THR A 203 -5.22 -19.51 7.53
N ILE A 204 -4.55 -20.26 6.65
CA ILE A 204 -5.16 -21.37 5.92
C ILE A 204 -5.64 -22.45 6.88
N ARG A 205 -4.81 -22.89 7.82
CA ARG A 205 -5.19 -23.92 8.82
C ARG A 205 -6.38 -23.49 9.68
N LEU A 206 -6.35 -22.22 10.16
CA LEU A 206 -7.42 -21.69 10.98
C LEU A 206 -8.75 -21.68 10.25
N LEU A 207 -8.79 -21.09 9.05
CA LEU A 207 -10.00 -20.96 8.26
C LEU A 207 -10.56 -22.33 7.82
N ASN A 208 -9.69 -23.25 7.38
CA ASN A 208 -10.12 -24.60 7.03
C ASN A 208 -10.74 -25.35 8.22
N ARG A 209 -10.14 -25.22 9.42
CA ARG A 209 -10.71 -25.79 10.65
C ARG A 209 -12.13 -25.30 10.92
N HIS A 210 -12.44 -24.06 10.52
CA HIS A 210 -13.77 -23.45 10.65
C HIS A 210 -14.68 -23.64 9.44
N GLY A 211 -14.35 -24.54 8.51
CA GLY A 211 -15.23 -24.86 7.38
C GLY A 211 -15.13 -23.86 6.22
N VAL A 212 -14.08 -23.05 6.16
CA VAL A 212 -13.87 -22.08 5.08
C VAL A 212 -12.89 -22.64 4.05
N GLU A 213 -13.32 -22.71 2.80
CA GLU A 213 -12.46 -23.04 1.66
C GLU A 213 -11.63 -21.82 1.26
N ILE A 214 -10.34 -22.02 1.01
CA ILE A 214 -9.43 -20.92 0.64
C ILE A 214 -8.94 -21.10 -0.79
N VAL A 215 -9.04 -20.03 -1.56
CA VAL A 215 -8.52 -19.92 -2.93
C VAL A 215 -7.30 -19.00 -2.96
N VAL A 216 -6.22 -19.49 -3.58
CA VAL A 216 -4.98 -18.73 -3.82
C VAL A 216 -4.69 -18.76 -5.31
N PRO A 217 -5.24 -17.83 -6.11
CA PRO A 217 -5.06 -17.85 -7.55
C PRO A 217 -3.59 -17.67 -7.94
N LYS A 218 -3.07 -18.53 -8.83
CA LYS A 218 -1.65 -18.56 -9.21
C LYS A 218 -1.12 -17.29 -9.86
N LYS A 219 -1.99 -16.56 -10.59
CA LYS A 219 -1.62 -15.40 -11.39
C LYS A 219 -1.74 -14.07 -10.64
N ILE A 220 -2.07 -14.08 -9.35
CA ILE A 220 -2.11 -12.87 -8.53
C ILE A 220 -0.69 -12.30 -8.40
N ARG A 221 -0.58 -11.01 -8.66
CA ARG A 221 0.64 -10.21 -8.53
C ARG A 221 0.73 -9.53 -7.17
N CYS A 222 1.69 -8.63 -7.02
CA CYS A 222 1.75 -7.71 -5.88
C CYS A 222 0.43 -6.93 -5.75
N CYS A 223 0.09 -6.52 -4.53
CA CYS A 223 -1.06 -5.62 -4.32
C CYS A 223 -0.86 -4.23 -4.95
N GLY A 224 0.35 -3.89 -5.43
CA GLY A 224 0.71 -2.60 -6.00
C GLY A 224 0.95 -1.48 -5.00
N SER A 225 0.71 -1.72 -3.70
CA SER A 225 0.78 -0.71 -2.64
C SER A 225 2.12 0.05 -2.63
N LEU A 226 3.24 -0.67 -2.76
CA LEU A 226 4.57 -0.04 -2.73
C LEU A 226 4.73 1.00 -3.83
N ASN A 227 4.47 0.63 -5.08
CA ASN A 227 4.62 1.53 -6.23
C ASN A 227 3.63 2.70 -6.15
N HIS A 228 2.41 2.44 -5.69
CA HIS A 228 1.41 3.47 -5.46
C HIS A 228 1.89 4.51 -4.42
N HIS A 229 2.38 4.05 -3.27
CA HIS A 229 2.89 4.95 -2.21
C HIS A 229 4.24 5.60 -2.54
N LEU A 230 4.96 5.08 -3.54
CA LEU A 230 6.10 5.77 -4.14
C LEU A 230 5.68 6.86 -5.16
N GLY A 231 4.40 6.99 -5.49
CA GLY A 231 3.89 7.89 -6.53
C GLY A 231 4.07 7.35 -7.96
N LYS A 232 4.55 6.12 -8.12
CA LYS A 232 4.71 5.41 -9.40
C LYS A 232 3.39 4.73 -9.78
N GLU A 233 2.41 5.56 -10.13
CA GLU A 233 1.05 5.09 -10.34
C GLU A 233 0.92 4.13 -11.53
N GLU A 234 1.64 4.39 -12.63
CA GLU A 234 1.56 3.55 -13.84
C GLU A 234 2.05 2.13 -13.57
N ASP A 235 3.19 1.99 -12.86
CA ASP A 235 3.73 0.68 -12.46
C ASP A 235 2.75 -0.06 -11.52
N ALA A 236 2.09 0.67 -10.62
CA ALA A 236 1.11 0.10 -9.70
C ALA A 236 -0.18 -0.32 -10.43
N ARG A 237 -0.62 0.45 -11.44
CA ARG A 237 -1.88 0.20 -12.16
C ARG A 237 -1.88 -1.14 -12.91
N GLU A 238 -0.77 -1.61 -13.41
CA GLU A 238 -0.68 -2.94 -14.03
C GLU A 238 -0.98 -4.07 -13.03
N ASP A 239 -0.39 -3.99 -11.85
CA ASP A 239 -0.64 -4.96 -10.79
C ASP A 239 -2.10 -4.91 -10.32
N PHE A 240 -2.64 -3.69 -10.15
CA PHE A 240 -4.04 -3.47 -9.79
C PHE A 240 -4.99 -4.08 -10.82
N LYS A 241 -4.81 -3.78 -12.11
CA LYS A 241 -5.65 -4.32 -13.20
C LYS A 241 -5.65 -5.84 -13.24
N ASN A 242 -4.45 -6.43 -13.14
CA ASN A 242 -4.31 -7.88 -13.08
C ASN A 242 -5.10 -8.47 -11.91
N ASN A 243 -4.92 -7.92 -10.71
CA ASN A 243 -5.53 -8.43 -9.50
C ASN A 243 -7.06 -8.22 -9.49
N ILE A 244 -7.54 -7.04 -9.92
CA ILE A 244 -8.98 -6.75 -10.06
C ILE A 244 -9.65 -7.77 -10.99
N ASN A 245 -9.06 -8.04 -12.15
CA ASN A 245 -9.65 -8.98 -13.10
C ASN A 245 -9.69 -10.40 -12.53
N ILE A 246 -8.61 -10.87 -11.93
CA ILE A 246 -8.56 -12.22 -11.33
C ILE A 246 -9.56 -12.36 -10.18
N TRP A 247 -9.59 -11.40 -9.25
CA TRP A 247 -10.55 -11.44 -8.13
C TRP A 247 -11.99 -11.34 -8.60
N TYR A 248 -12.26 -10.51 -9.60
CA TYR A 248 -13.60 -10.39 -10.17
C TYR A 248 -14.06 -11.67 -10.87
N GLU A 249 -13.17 -12.34 -11.63
CA GLU A 249 -13.49 -13.64 -12.24
C GLU A 249 -13.70 -14.74 -11.17
N GLU A 250 -12.90 -14.76 -10.11
CA GLU A 250 -13.14 -15.68 -9.00
C GLU A 250 -14.48 -15.42 -8.29
N HIS A 251 -14.87 -14.14 -8.17
CA HIS A 251 -16.17 -13.77 -7.64
C HIS A 251 -17.32 -14.25 -8.54
N LYS A 252 -17.19 -14.14 -9.87
CA LYS A 252 -18.19 -14.59 -10.85
C LYS A 252 -18.34 -16.11 -10.90
N LYS A 253 -17.25 -16.88 -10.72
CA LYS A 253 -17.28 -18.36 -10.72
C LYS A 253 -18.18 -18.95 -9.64
N GLY A 254 -18.79 -18.11 -8.87
CA GLY A 254 -19.79 -18.43 -7.86
C GLY A 254 -19.20 -18.62 -6.47
N ASN A 255 -19.69 -17.76 -5.57
CA ASN A 255 -19.54 -17.91 -4.14
C ASN A 255 -18.16 -17.57 -3.56
N LEU A 256 -17.51 -16.52 -4.04
CA LEU A 256 -16.43 -15.88 -3.27
C LEU A 256 -17.06 -14.93 -2.27
N ASP A 257 -17.07 -15.32 -1.00
CA ASP A 257 -17.68 -14.52 0.08
C ASP A 257 -16.80 -13.36 0.50
N ALA A 258 -15.46 -13.52 0.43
CA ALA A 258 -14.52 -12.47 0.79
C ALA A 258 -13.13 -12.65 0.14
N ILE A 259 -12.39 -11.55 0.09
CA ILE A 259 -10.96 -11.52 -0.21
C ILE A 259 -10.23 -11.15 1.08
N LEU A 260 -9.30 -11.98 1.52
CA LEU A 260 -8.54 -11.78 2.75
C LEU A 260 -7.13 -11.27 2.48
N SER A 261 -6.70 -10.30 3.25
CA SER A 261 -5.31 -9.92 3.39
C SER A 261 -4.92 -9.94 4.87
N ASN A 262 -3.82 -10.60 5.18
CA ASN A 262 -3.22 -10.59 6.52
C ASN A 262 -2.04 -9.60 6.61
N THR A 263 -1.91 -8.73 5.61
CA THR A 263 -0.95 -7.62 5.57
C THR A 263 -1.71 -6.31 5.43
N SER A 264 -1.67 -5.46 6.47
CA SER A 264 -2.47 -4.23 6.55
C SER A 264 -2.26 -3.28 5.36
N GLY A 265 -1.02 -2.99 4.97
CA GLY A 265 -0.72 -2.10 3.84
C GLY A 265 -1.28 -2.62 2.51
N CYS A 266 -1.19 -3.95 2.26
CA CYS A 266 -1.83 -4.54 1.08
C CYS A 266 -3.36 -4.40 1.15
N GLY A 267 -3.94 -4.71 2.30
CA GLY A 267 -5.38 -4.66 2.51
C GLY A 267 -5.97 -3.27 2.33
N THR A 268 -5.30 -2.25 2.85
CA THR A 268 -5.73 -0.86 2.72
C THR A 268 -5.79 -0.42 1.26
N THR A 269 -4.74 -0.72 0.47
CA THR A 269 -4.70 -0.37 -0.95
C THR A 269 -5.73 -1.14 -1.76
N MET A 270 -5.95 -2.44 -1.48
CA MET A 270 -6.98 -3.22 -2.18
C MET A 270 -8.40 -2.70 -1.89
N LYS A 271 -8.66 -2.24 -0.67
CA LYS A 271 -9.93 -1.57 -0.34
C LYS A 271 -10.13 -0.28 -1.11
N ASP A 272 -9.06 0.36 -1.55
CA ASP A 272 -9.08 1.63 -2.27
C ASP A 272 -9.10 1.48 -3.80
N TYR A 273 -9.01 0.27 -4.35
CA TYR A 273 -9.07 0.05 -5.80
C TYR A 273 -10.30 0.70 -6.45
N GLY A 274 -11.45 0.68 -5.77
CA GLY A 274 -12.67 1.33 -6.26
C GLY A 274 -12.53 2.84 -6.42
N PHE A 275 -11.76 3.51 -5.55
CA PHE A 275 -11.43 4.92 -5.68
C PHE A 275 -10.35 5.17 -6.75
N ILE A 276 -9.30 4.37 -6.77
CA ILE A 276 -8.20 4.49 -7.74
C ILE A 276 -8.70 4.36 -9.18
N PHE A 277 -9.70 3.49 -9.42
CA PHE A 277 -10.30 3.27 -10.74
C PHE A 277 -11.67 3.92 -10.92
N ARG A 278 -12.01 4.96 -10.13
CA ARG A 278 -13.34 5.61 -10.18
C ARG A 278 -13.72 6.15 -11.55
N ASP A 279 -12.73 6.62 -12.31
CA ASP A 279 -12.89 7.23 -13.62
C ASP A 279 -12.62 6.28 -14.80
N ASP A 280 -12.24 5.03 -14.53
CA ASP A 280 -11.96 4.02 -15.54
C ASP A 280 -13.27 3.34 -15.96
N LYS A 281 -13.67 3.52 -17.25
CA LYS A 281 -14.95 3.05 -17.78
C LYS A 281 -15.11 1.53 -17.72
N GLU A 282 -14.02 0.78 -17.87
CA GLU A 282 -14.05 -0.69 -17.91
C GLU A 282 -13.88 -1.31 -16.53
N LEU A 283 -13.01 -0.74 -15.72
CA LEU A 283 -12.56 -1.34 -14.46
C LEU A 283 -13.29 -0.82 -13.24
N SER A 284 -13.93 0.37 -13.28
CA SER A 284 -14.54 0.97 -12.08
C SER A 284 -15.55 0.04 -11.38
N LYS A 285 -16.41 -0.64 -12.15
CA LYS A 285 -17.38 -1.59 -11.61
C LYS A 285 -16.71 -2.81 -10.97
N LYS A 286 -15.71 -3.38 -11.65
CA LYS A 286 -14.96 -4.53 -11.14
C LYS A 286 -14.14 -4.15 -9.90
N ALA A 287 -13.47 -2.99 -9.93
CA ALA A 287 -12.68 -2.48 -8.83
C ALA A 287 -13.53 -2.23 -7.57
N LYS A 288 -14.72 -1.63 -7.73
CA LYS A 288 -15.68 -1.45 -6.63
C LYS A 288 -16.13 -2.77 -6.03
N ALA A 289 -16.44 -3.77 -6.86
CA ALA A 289 -16.84 -5.10 -6.37
C ALA A 289 -15.71 -5.76 -5.56
N VAL A 290 -14.47 -5.73 -6.06
CA VAL A 290 -13.30 -6.26 -5.36
C VAL A 290 -13.05 -5.52 -4.05
N SER A 291 -13.11 -4.18 -4.05
CA SER A 291 -12.92 -3.37 -2.83
C SER A 291 -13.97 -3.66 -1.76
N TYR A 292 -15.22 -3.89 -2.15
CA TYR A 292 -16.30 -4.20 -1.23
C TYR A 292 -16.15 -5.59 -0.58
N THR A 293 -15.75 -6.61 -1.36
CA THR A 293 -15.57 -7.98 -0.86
C THR A 293 -14.30 -8.16 -0.04
N HIS A 294 -13.42 -7.16 0.00
CA HIS A 294 -12.15 -7.27 0.69
C HIS A 294 -12.30 -7.13 2.21
N LEU A 295 -11.74 -8.12 2.94
CA LEU A 295 -11.61 -8.09 4.40
C LEU A 295 -10.12 -8.05 4.79
N THR A 296 -9.79 -7.12 5.68
CA THR A 296 -8.48 -7.10 6.35
C THR A 296 -8.65 -7.69 7.72
N LEU A 297 -7.86 -8.71 8.06
CA LEU A 297 -7.82 -9.20 9.43
C LEU A 297 -7.29 -8.06 10.31
N PRO A 298 -7.95 -7.78 11.47
CA PRO A 298 -7.47 -6.75 12.37
C PRO A 298 -6.08 -7.14 12.88
N THR A 299 -5.09 -6.36 12.48
CA THR A 299 -3.78 -6.40 13.10
C THR A 299 -3.85 -5.51 14.32
N LYS A 300 -3.85 -6.08 15.51
CA LYS A 300 -3.55 -5.31 16.70
C LYS A 300 -2.09 -4.86 16.58
N ALA A 301 -1.91 -3.56 16.43
CA ALA A 301 -0.61 -2.94 16.62
C ALA A 301 -0.25 -2.99 18.10
#